data_869c708d9a8667425efd6bd8dd1f54d6
#
_entry.id   869c708d9a8667425efd6bd8dd1f54d6
#
_cell.length_a   1.000
_cell.length_b   1.000
_cell.length_c   1.000
_cell.angle_alpha   90.00
_cell.angle_beta   90.00
_cell.angle_gamma   90.00
#
_symmetry.space_group_name_H-M   'P 1'
#
loop_
_entity.id
_entity.type
_entity.pdbx_description
1 polymer ?
#
loop_
_entity_poly.entity_id
_entity_poly.type
_entity_poly.pdbx_seq_one_letter_code
_entity_poly.pdbx_strand_id
1 'polypeptide(L)'
;MKVLLVNPWVDDYLPPPAIGYLQAAVRNWNAEVKSFNLEQALNTQETFDIVGISFHSFSVMYAHRLRNKFKGHMICGGHHPSALPEQMISIGYDQVVVGEGENAIISILQGNRNKIVYGSDWKHRYYFDINSYPFPDYTGINFGGCAGISIITSRGCPFACNFCASSDFWNHKYKMRSSDNVLAEIEQRIREGYTTWIFEDDNFTMNRNRTIEICHHLTGKYLWQCTSRAESLDTDLCRELYRAGCRKIWLGVESLSQPALERCNKHTTVEKMLTGIRNAHEAGIQTISLFIVGLPGDTETDIDITVDQIRRSAITEIGVNTAWILPGTDIFRKAKEYGFDERVYLESGAPYYLYEQSIETLKAWEYKIMTAR
;
A
#
# COMPACT_ATOMS: atom_id res chain seq x y z
N MET A 1 30.11 0.30 9.00
CA MET A 1 28.89 -0.48 9.25
C MET A 1 28.19 -0.68 7.93
N LYS A 2 27.87 -1.92 7.59
CA LYS A 2 27.31 -2.34 6.32
C LYS A 2 25.86 -2.79 6.52
N VAL A 3 24.92 -2.09 5.89
CA VAL A 3 23.48 -2.32 6.05
C VAL A 3 22.92 -2.90 4.74
N LEU A 4 22.14 -3.96 4.84
CA LEU A 4 21.30 -4.48 3.75
C LEU A 4 19.85 -4.14 4.04
N LEU A 5 19.16 -3.59 3.06
CA LEU A 5 17.71 -3.42 3.06
C LEU A 5 17.09 -4.34 2.00
N VAL A 6 16.03 -5.05 2.36
CA VAL A 6 15.36 -6.01 1.46
C VAL A 6 13.86 -5.77 1.45
N ASN A 7 13.30 -5.71 0.25
CA ASN A 7 11.89 -5.95 0.02
C ASN A 7 11.74 -7.35 -0.61
N PRO A 8 11.10 -8.31 0.07
CA PRO A 8 10.99 -9.68 -0.42
C PRO A 8 9.83 -9.92 -1.40
N TRP A 9 9.23 -8.86 -1.94
CA TRP A 9 8.17 -9.00 -2.93
C TRP A 9 8.74 -9.34 -4.31
N VAL A 10 8.03 -10.15 -5.09
CA VAL A 10 8.56 -10.74 -6.36
C VAL A 10 8.05 -10.01 -7.59
N ASP A 11 6.88 -9.37 -7.50
CA ASP A 11 6.17 -8.77 -8.65
C ASP A 11 6.28 -7.23 -8.70
N ASP A 12 7.37 -6.68 -8.19
CA ASP A 12 7.57 -5.22 -8.17
C ASP A 12 7.86 -4.69 -9.58
N TYR A 13 6.82 -4.16 -10.21
CA TYR A 13 6.95 -3.38 -11.46
C TYR A 13 7.51 -1.97 -11.21
N LEU A 14 7.53 -1.51 -9.96
CA LEU A 14 8.02 -0.20 -9.54
C LEU A 14 8.93 -0.36 -8.31
N PRO A 15 9.92 0.55 -8.14
CA PRO A 15 10.74 0.57 -6.93
C PRO A 15 9.87 0.74 -5.68
N PRO A 16 9.97 -0.15 -4.67
CA PRO A 16 9.18 -0.02 -3.45
C PRO A 16 9.56 1.24 -2.67
N PRO A 17 8.63 2.20 -2.48
CA PRO A 17 8.95 3.48 -1.84
C PRO A 17 9.54 3.31 -0.44
N ALA A 18 9.06 2.34 0.34
CA ALA A 18 9.57 2.06 1.67
C ALA A 18 11.09 1.84 1.69
N ILE A 19 11.63 1.06 0.74
CA ILE A 19 13.08 0.83 0.64
C ILE A 19 13.80 2.10 0.22
N GLY A 20 13.24 2.88 -0.72
CA GLY A 20 13.82 4.16 -1.12
C GLY A 20 13.95 5.15 0.04
N TYR A 21 12.92 5.29 0.87
CA TYR A 21 12.96 6.15 2.06
C TYR A 21 13.96 5.63 3.11
N LEU A 22 13.98 4.34 3.38
CA LEU A 22 14.94 3.74 4.32
C LEU A 22 16.38 3.89 3.83
N GLN A 23 16.63 3.67 2.53
CA GLN A 23 17.95 3.86 1.93
C GLN A 23 18.42 5.30 2.07
N ALA A 24 17.55 6.28 1.77
CA ALA A 24 17.86 7.69 1.94
C ALA A 24 18.20 8.05 3.40
N ALA A 25 17.43 7.55 4.36
CA ALA A 25 17.68 7.74 5.78
C ALA A 25 19.05 7.17 6.21
N VAL A 26 19.37 5.92 5.81
CA VAL A 26 20.64 5.26 6.17
C VAL A 26 21.84 5.97 5.53
N ARG A 27 21.74 6.40 4.26
CA ARG A 27 22.83 7.16 3.61
C ARG A 27 23.12 8.49 4.30
N ASN A 28 22.08 9.20 4.73
CA ASN A 28 22.25 10.45 5.48
C ASN A 28 22.93 10.23 6.86
N TRP A 29 22.92 9.01 7.37
CA TRP A 29 23.65 8.58 8.57
C TRP A 29 25.10 8.17 8.30
N ASN A 30 25.59 8.22 7.04
CA ASN A 30 26.92 7.79 6.60
C ASN A 30 27.23 6.30 6.83
N ALA A 31 26.24 5.43 6.78
CA ALA A 31 26.44 4.00 6.71
C ALA A 31 26.46 3.52 5.24
N GLU A 32 27.26 2.50 4.96
CA GLU A 32 27.20 1.81 3.67
C GLU A 32 25.88 1.04 3.57
N VAL A 33 25.06 1.32 2.57
CA VAL A 33 23.78 0.66 2.38
C VAL A 33 23.68 0.04 0.99
N LYS A 34 23.18 -1.20 0.95
CA LYS A 34 22.71 -1.88 -0.27
C LYS A 34 21.23 -2.23 -0.12
N SER A 35 20.51 -2.16 -1.21
CA SER A 35 19.09 -2.55 -1.24
C SER A 35 18.88 -3.61 -2.30
N PHE A 36 18.28 -4.74 -1.91
CA PHE A 36 18.07 -5.90 -2.75
C PHE A 36 16.59 -6.27 -2.85
N ASN A 37 16.21 -6.81 -4.02
CA ASN A 37 14.99 -7.58 -4.15
C ASN A 37 15.18 -8.99 -3.58
N LEU A 38 14.13 -9.83 -3.62
CA LEU A 38 14.18 -11.19 -3.10
C LEU A 38 15.28 -12.03 -3.77
N GLU A 39 15.38 -12.00 -5.10
CA GLU A 39 16.33 -12.80 -5.86
C GLU A 39 17.79 -12.45 -5.52
N GLN A 40 18.12 -11.17 -5.53
CA GLN A 40 19.42 -10.66 -5.16
C GLN A 40 19.79 -11.05 -3.72
N ALA A 41 18.83 -10.92 -2.79
CA ALA A 41 19.02 -11.28 -1.39
C ALA A 41 19.24 -12.79 -1.22
N LEU A 42 18.56 -13.63 -1.99
CA LEU A 42 18.75 -15.09 -1.95
C LEU A 42 20.09 -15.54 -2.55
N ASN A 43 20.61 -14.83 -3.56
CA ASN A 43 21.81 -15.24 -4.28
C ASN A 43 23.12 -14.63 -3.74
N THR A 44 23.04 -13.54 -2.94
CA THR A 44 24.26 -12.91 -2.40
C THR A 44 25.00 -13.82 -1.42
N GLN A 45 26.35 -13.74 -1.47
CA GLN A 45 27.26 -14.31 -0.49
C GLN A 45 27.88 -13.25 0.43
N GLU A 46 27.48 -11.98 0.24
CA GLU A 46 27.97 -10.88 1.06
C GLU A 46 27.46 -10.98 2.51
N THR A 47 28.27 -10.48 3.42
CA THR A 47 27.91 -10.35 4.84
C THR A 47 27.59 -8.90 5.17
N PHE A 48 26.64 -8.72 6.07
CA PHE A 48 26.17 -7.40 6.52
C PHE A 48 26.11 -7.36 8.04
N ASP A 49 26.39 -6.18 8.60
CA ASP A 49 26.29 -5.98 10.06
C ASP A 49 24.81 -5.94 10.48
N ILE A 50 23.99 -5.30 9.66
CA ILE A 50 22.54 -5.15 9.86
C ILE A 50 21.80 -5.57 8.57
N VAL A 51 20.70 -6.33 8.73
CA VAL A 51 19.80 -6.69 7.65
C VAL A 51 18.39 -6.27 8.02
N GLY A 52 17.85 -5.28 7.31
CA GLY A 52 16.48 -4.79 7.46
C GLY A 52 15.57 -5.34 6.36
N ILE A 53 14.46 -5.99 6.73
CA ILE A 53 13.50 -6.54 5.80
C ILE A 53 12.16 -5.83 5.98
N SER A 54 11.67 -5.15 4.93
CA SER A 54 10.37 -4.47 4.95
C SER A 54 9.34 -5.26 4.15
N PHE A 55 8.25 -5.70 4.79
CA PHE A 55 7.28 -6.58 4.16
C PHE A 55 5.85 -6.42 4.68
N HIS A 56 4.92 -6.94 3.90
CA HIS A 56 3.50 -7.11 4.22
C HIS A 56 3.13 -8.60 4.28
N SER A 57 1.88 -8.91 4.61
CA SER A 57 1.44 -10.28 4.91
C SER A 57 1.60 -11.27 3.75
N PHE A 58 1.59 -10.80 2.50
CA PHE A 58 1.78 -11.67 1.33
C PHE A 58 3.21 -12.20 1.16
N SER A 59 4.20 -11.51 1.72
CA SER A 59 5.62 -11.85 1.57
C SER A 59 6.30 -12.34 2.85
N VAL A 60 5.54 -12.65 3.89
CA VAL A 60 6.06 -13.13 5.19
C VAL A 60 6.90 -14.42 5.03
N MET A 61 6.43 -15.37 4.22
CA MET A 61 7.15 -16.62 3.95
C MET A 61 8.55 -16.38 3.36
N TYR A 62 8.67 -15.41 2.48
CA TYR A 62 9.97 -15.01 1.89
C TYR A 62 10.84 -14.28 2.91
N ALA A 63 10.25 -13.38 3.70
CA ALA A 63 10.95 -12.69 4.78
C ALA A 63 11.49 -13.69 5.83
N HIS A 64 10.71 -14.69 6.18
CA HIS A 64 11.13 -15.78 7.09
C HIS A 64 12.29 -16.60 6.49
N ARG A 65 12.24 -16.91 5.20
CA ARG A 65 13.34 -17.60 4.50
C ARG A 65 14.63 -16.77 4.52
N LEU A 66 14.53 -15.45 4.27
CA LEU A 66 15.68 -14.53 4.34
C LEU A 66 16.23 -14.42 5.76
N ARG A 67 15.36 -14.38 6.79
CA ARG A 67 15.77 -14.38 8.19
C ARG A 67 16.71 -15.56 8.50
N ASN A 68 16.42 -16.74 7.97
CA ASN A 68 17.23 -17.94 8.21
C ASN A 68 18.54 -17.97 7.41
N LYS A 69 18.64 -17.15 6.34
CA LYS A 69 19.86 -17.06 5.53
C LYS A 69 20.93 -16.17 6.15
N PHE A 70 20.56 -14.99 6.62
CA PHE A 70 21.51 -13.99 7.11
C PHE A 70 21.85 -14.19 8.59
N LYS A 71 23.11 -13.84 8.97
CA LYS A 71 23.63 -13.95 10.34
C LYS A 71 23.87 -12.62 11.03
N GLY A 72 23.68 -11.48 10.30
CA GLY A 72 23.80 -10.13 10.89
C GLY A 72 22.66 -9.82 11.86
N HIS A 73 22.67 -8.63 12.41
CA HIS A 73 21.58 -8.14 13.25
C HIS A 73 20.31 -7.96 12.40
N MET A 74 19.30 -8.79 12.67
CA MET A 74 18.09 -8.90 11.84
C MET A 74 16.99 -7.98 12.34
N ILE A 75 16.56 -7.07 11.47
CA ILE A 75 15.47 -6.12 11.73
C ILE A 75 14.34 -6.40 10.74
N CYS A 76 13.09 -6.33 11.18
CA CYS A 76 11.96 -6.29 10.26
C CYS A 76 11.01 -5.13 10.55
N GLY A 77 10.28 -4.72 9.52
CA GLY A 77 9.28 -3.66 9.57
C GLY A 77 8.26 -3.76 8.42
N GLY A 78 7.34 -2.83 8.35
CA GLY A 78 6.23 -2.80 7.40
C GLY A 78 4.91 -3.23 8.03
N HIS A 79 3.87 -3.42 7.23
CA HIS A 79 2.51 -3.65 7.72
C HIS A 79 2.38 -4.90 8.59
N HIS A 80 2.90 -6.04 8.15
CA HIS A 80 2.77 -7.29 8.90
C HIS A 80 3.56 -7.27 10.22
N PRO A 81 4.87 -6.92 10.23
CA PRO A 81 5.61 -6.80 11.48
C PRO A 81 5.02 -5.79 12.47
N SER A 82 4.42 -4.71 11.97
CA SER A 82 3.76 -3.72 12.83
C SER A 82 2.50 -4.24 13.51
N ALA A 83 1.76 -5.11 12.84
CA ALA A 83 0.54 -5.70 13.38
C ALA A 83 0.81 -6.89 14.32
N LEU A 84 1.89 -7.66 14.09
CA LEU A 84 2.25 -8.87 14.83
C LEU A 84 3.72 -8.84 15.31
N PRO A 85 4.16 -7.81 16.07
CA PRO A 85 5.57 -7.66 16.41
C PRO A 85 6.10 -8.78 17.30
N GLU A 86 5.29 -9.31 18.23
CA GLU A 86 5.68 -10.40 19.11
C GLU A 86 5.90 -11.72 18.34
N GLN A 87 5.10 -11.97 17.29
CA GLN A 87 5.32 -13.10 16.40
C GLN A 87 6.69 -13.00 15.71
N MET A 88 7.03 -11.80 15.21
CA MET A 88 8.33 -11.58 14.55
C MET A 88 9.52 -11.81 15.50
N ILE A 89 9.41 -11.33 16.74
CA ILE A 89 10.44 -11.61 17.77
C ILE A 89 10.54 -13.11 18.04
N SER A 90 9.41 -13.83 18.14
CA SER A 90 9.38 -15.26 18.45
C SER A 90 10.03 -16.11 17.37
N ILE A 91 9.99 -15.69 16.11
CA ILE A 91 10.65 -16.37 14.97
C ILE A 91 12.09 -15.94 14.74
N GLY A 92 12.64 -15.10 15.64
CA GLY A 92 14.07 -14.83 15.74
C GLY A 92 14.57 -13.52 15.11
N TYR A 93 13.71 -12.54 14.80
CA TYR A 93 14.19 -11.20 14.52
C TYR A 93 14.72 -10.56 15.81
N ASP A 94 15.84 -9.85 15.70
CA ASP A 94 16.48 -9.18 16.84
C ASP A 94 15.70 -7.95 17.26
N GLN A 95 15.18 -7.20 16.25
CA GLN A 95 14.35 -6.02 16.44
C GLN A 95 13.20 -5.96 15.43
N VAL A 96 12.08 -5.45 15.87
CA VAL A 96 10.89 -5.18 15.04
C VAL A 96 10.57 -3.71 15.08
N VAL A 97 10.46 -3.10 13.89
CA VAL A 97 10.00 -1.72 13.75
C VAL A 97 8.49 -1.70 13.55
N VAL A 98 7.80 -0.99 14.44
CA VAL A 98 6.36 -0.77 14.38
C VAL A 98 6.07 0.64 13.87
N GLY A 99 5.31 0.75 12.76
CA GLY A 99 5.01 2.02 12.10
C GLY A 99 6.09 2.48 11.11
N GLU A 100 6.34 3.78 11.04
CA GLU A 100 7.28 4.38 10.08
C GLU A 100 8.74 3.98 10.38
N GLY A 101 9.48 3.62 9.34
CA GLY A 101 10.80 3.03 9.49
C GLY A 101 11.96 4.03 9.55
N GLU A 102 11.80 5.23 9.00
CA GLU A 102 12.90 6.15 8.72
C GLU A 102 13.66 6.59 9.99
N ASN A 103 12.93 7.05 11.00
CA ASN A 103 13.55 7.45 12.28
C ASN A 103 13.89 6.23 13.15
N ALA A 104 13.13 5.16 13.03
CA ALA A 104 13.39 3.93 13.77
C ALA A 104 14.73 3.32 13.38
N ILE A 105 15.02 3.22 12.08
CA ILE A 105 16.31 2.67 11.62
C ILE A 105 17.48 3.53 12.10
N ILE A 106 17.37 4.85 12.07
CA ILE A 106 18.39 5.75 12.60
C ILE A 106 18.60 5.53 14.11
N SER A 107 17.52 5.42 14.88
CA SER A 107 17.60 5.09 16.31
C SER A 107 18.34 3.77 16.57
N ILE A 108 18.10 2.74 15.75
CA ILE A 108 18.79 1.45 15.83
C ILE A 108 20.30 1.61 15.51
N LEU A 109 20.63 2.36 14.46
CA LEU A 109 22.02 2.67 14.08
C LEU A 109 22.76 3.44 15.19
N GLN A 110 22.03 4.27 15.94
CA GLN A 110 22.52 4.99 17.12
C GLN A 110 22.66 4.13 18.38
N GLY A 111 22.32 2.86 18.32
CA GLY A 111 22.50 1.93 19.42
C GLY A 111 21.24 1.61 20.23
N ASN A 112 20.05 1.96 19.76
CA ASN A 112 18.81 1.47 20.38
C ASN A 112 18.76 -0.07 20.30
N ARG A 113 18.52 -0.72 21.45
CA ARG A 113 18.49 -2.20 21.59
C ARG A 113 17.13 -2.73 22.03
N ASN A 114 16.11 -1.91 22.06
CA ASN A 114 14.75 -2.37 22.35
C ASN A 114 14.31 -3.39 21.29
N LYS A 115 13.74 -4.50 21.70
CA LYS A 115 13.23 -5.53 20.76
C LYS A 115 12.16 -4.99 19.84
N ILE A 116 11.27 -4.12 20.34
CA ILE A 116 10.26 -3.42 19.56
C ILE A 116 10.64 -1.95 19.55
N VAL A 117 10.85 -1.41 18.35
CA VAL A 117 11.20 -0.01 18.12
C VAL A 117 10.04 0.66 17.40
N TYR A 118 9.42 1.61 18.07
CA TYR A 118 8.33 2.38 17.48
C TYR A 118 8.92 3.49 16.59
N GLY A 119 8.45 3.56 15.36
CA GLY A 119 8.75 4.65 14.43
C GLY A 119 8.10 5.96 14.86
N SER A 120 8.03 6.91 13.97
CA SER A 120 7.29 8.14 14.26
C SER A 120 5.82 7.81 14.52
N ASP A 121 5.35 8.25 15.54
CA ASP A 121 4.46 7.70 16.48
C ASP A 121 2.99 8.09 16.30
N TRP A 122 2.25 7.20 15.75
CA TRP A 122 0.80 7.23 15.85
C TRP A 122 0.28 6.76 17.24
N LYS A 123 0.98 5.88 17.97
CA LYS A 123 0.57 5.45 19.32
C LYS A 123 0.96 6.44 20.41
N HIS A 124 2.10 7.13 20.29
CA HIS A 124 2.68 7.92 21.37
C HIS A 124 2.70 9.45 21.14
N ARG A 125 1.98 9.98 20.16
CA ARG A 125 1.78 11.42 19.90
C ARG A 125 3.01 12.22 19.40
N TYR A 126 4.06 11.60 18.90
CA TYR A 126 5.13 12.35 18.24
C TYR A 126 4.73 12.60 16.78
N TYR A 127 4.48 13.83 16.43
CA TYR A 127 4.24 14.23 15.06
C TYR A 127 5.55 14.59 14.41
N PHE A 128 6.14 13.71 13.61
CA PHE A 128 7.12 14.15 12.66
C PHE A 128 6.43 14.80 11.47
N ASP A 129 6.99 15.92 11.03
CA ASP A 129 6.59 16.52 9.77
C ASP A 129 7.03 15.58 8.64
N ILE A 130 6.07 15.06 7.90
CA ILE A 130 6.34 14.18 6.76
C ILE A 130 7.19 14.88 5.67
N ASN A 131 7.22 16.22 5.64
CA ASN A 131 8.08 17.00 4.75
C ASN A 131 9.56 16.97 5.16
N SER A 132 9.86 16.59 6.40
CA SER A 132 11.24 16.51 6.90
C SER A 132 11.98 15.25 6.47
N TYR A 133 11.30 14.25 5.95
CA TYR A 133 11.96 13.06 5.42
C TYR A 133 12.69 13.35 4.11
N PRO A 134 13.88 12.79 3.90
CA PRO A 134 14.54 12.86 2.60
C PRO A 134 13.66 12.22 1.52
N PHE A 135 13.76 12.69 0.29
CA PHE A 135 13.12 12.01 -0.83
C PHE A 135 13.70 10.60 -0.99
N PRO A 136 12.89 9.63 -1.43
CA PRO A 136 13.36 8.25 -1.57
C PRO A 136 14.58 8.19 -2.50
N ASP A 137 15.56 7.39 -2.13
CA ASP A 137 16.77 7.14 -2.93
C ASP A 137 16.70 5.74 -3.53
N TYR A 138 16.64 5.66 -4.83
CA TYR A 138 16.55 4.41 -5.58
C TYR A 138 17.87 4.02 -6.24
N THR A 139 18.98 4.71 -5.94
CA THR A 139 20.28 4.45 -6.55
C THR A 139 20.79 3.04 -6.22
N GLY A 140 21.09 2.26 -7.25
CA GLY A 140 21.59 0.88 -7.11
C GLY A 140 20.52 -0.16 -6.80
N ILE A 141 19.25 0.22 -6.75
CA ILE A 141 18.13 -0.70 -6.62
C ILE A 141 17.77 -1.20 -8.03
N ASN A 142 17.74 -2.52 -8.21
CA ASN A 142 17.40 -3.13 -9.51
C ASN A 142 15.94 -3.61 -9.50
N PHE A 143 15.10 -2.97 -10.30
CA PHE A 143 13.68 -3.27 -10.47
C PHE A 143 13.29 -3.58 -11.92
N GLY A 144 14.10 -4.36 -12.60
CA GLY A 144 13.73 -4.91 -13.90
C GLY A 144 13.47 -3.90 -15.04
N GLY A 145 13.97 -2.67 -14.93
CA GLY A 145 13.89 -1.68 -16.03
C GLY A 145 12.57 -0.93 -16.12
N CYS A 146 11.91 -0.68 -15.01
CA CYS A 146 10.67 0.12 -14.95
C CYS A 146 10.87 1.53 -15.53
N ALA A 147 9.99 1.93 -16.43
CA ALA A 147 9.97 3.29 -17.00
C ALA A 147 9.34 4.33 -16.06
N GLY A 148 8.69 3.90 -14.97
CA GLY A 148 7.98 4.74 -14.02
C GLY A 148 8.57 4.67 -12.61
N ILE A 149 8.09 5.54 -11.75
CA ILE A 149 8.48 5.63 -10.35
C ILE A 149 7.27 5.88 -9.46
N SER A 150 7.34 5.38 -8.21
CA SER A 150 6.34 5.66 -7.20
C SER A 150 6.66 6.94 -6.44
N ILE A 151 5.65 7.77 -6.21
CA ILE A 151 5.73 8.97 -5.37
C ILE A 151 4.64 8.87 -4.30
N ILE A 152 5.02 9.00 -3.03
CA ILE A 152 4.08 9.06 -1.92
C ILE A 152 3.92 10.53 -1.50
N THR A 153 2.72 11.05 -1.64
CA THR A 153 2.39 12.44 -1.29
C THR A 153 1.68 12.56 0.05
N SER A 154 1.10 11.47 0.50
CA SER A 154 0.45 11.37 1.81
C SER A 154 0.56 9.95 2.35
N ARG A 155 0.36 9.80 3.65
CA ARG A 155 0.35 8.51 4.35
C ARG A 155 -0.91 8.38 5.18
N GLY A 156 -1.57 7.23 5.04
CA GLY A 156 -2.75 6.90 5.80
C GLY A 156 -4.05 7.37 5.17
N CYS A 157 -5.12 6.87 5.77
CA CYS A 157 -6.49 7.14 5.36
C CYS A 157 -7.35 7.27 6.62
N PRO A 158 -8.19 8.33 6.74
CA PRO A 158 -9.01 8.54 7.94
C PRO A 158 -10.24 7.63 8.01
N PHE A 159 -10.51 6.89 6.94
CA PHE A 159 -11.63 5.95 6.91
C PHE A 159 -11.33 4.66 7.67
N ALA A 160 -12.39 3.98 8.12
CA ALA A 160 -12.31 2.78 8.95
C ALA A 160 -12.93 1.56 8.24
N CYS A 161 -12.58 1.34 6.96
CA CYS A 161 -13.02 0.16 6.24
C CYS A 161 -12.48 -1.10 6.94
N ASN A 162 -13.35 -2.04 7.28
CA ASN A 162 -13.03 -3.16 8.17
C ASN A 162 -12.07 -4.22 7.59
N PHE A 163 -11.82 -4.17 6.29
CA PHE A 163 -10.88 -5.04 5.57
C PHE A 163 -9.51 -4.41 5.34
N CYS A 164 -9.37 -3.11 5.59
CA CYS A 164 -8.22 -2.33 5.14
C CYS A 164 -7.09 -2.31 6.18
N ALA A 165 -5.98 -2.97 5.87
CA ALA A 165 -4.79 -2.98 6.73
C ALA A 165 -4.12 -1.59 6.83
N SER A 166 -4.27 -0.72 5.83
CA SER A 166 -3.72 0.62 5.86
C SER A 166 -4.38 1.48 6.92
N SER A 167 -5.71 1.42 7.05
CA SER A 167 -6.45 2.15 8.08
C SER A 167 -5.96 1.80 9.50
N ASP A 168 -5.74 0.53 9.77
CA ASP A 168 -5.22 0.05 11.06
C ASP A 168 -3.75 0.44 11.25
N PHE A 169 -2.91 0.23 10.22
CA PHE A 169 -1.49 0.57 10.26
C PHE A 169 -1.26 2.06 10.57
N TRP A 170 -2.05 2.96 10.01
CA TRP A 170 -1.98 4.40 10.24
C TRP A 170 -2.88 4.89 11.39
N ASN A 171 -3.55 3.98 12.12
CA ASN A 171 -4.48 4.31 13.20
C ASN A 171 -5.53 5.37 12.79
N HIS A 172 -6.12 5.20 11.60
CA HIS A 172 -7.09 6.10 10.99
C HIS A 172 -6.62 7.56 10.86
N LYS A 173 -5.31 7.78 10.82
CA LYS A 173 -4.73 9.12 10.63
C LYS A 173 -4.36 9.32 9.16
N TYR A 174 -4.38 10.58 8.78
CA TYR A 174 -3.95 11.05 7.48
C TYR A 174 -2.90 12.14 7.65
N LYS A 175 -1.73 11.95 7.06
CA LYS A 175 -0.64 12.91 7.02
C LYS A 175 -0.34 13.22 5.57
N MET A 176 -0.15 14.49 5.23
CA MET A 176 0.15 14.90 3.86
C MET A 176 1.39 15.78 3.81
N ARG A 177 2.15 15.62 2.75
CA ARG A 177 3.23 16.53 2.37
C ARG A 177 2.64 17.81 1.79
N SER A 178 3.33 18.93 1.93
CA SER A 178 2.96 20.16 1.25
C SER A 178 3.08 20.01 -0.28
N SER A 179 2.33 20.78 -1.02
CA SER A 179 2.40 20.81 -2.48
C SER A 179 3.82 21.10 -2.97
N ASP A 180 4.49 22.10 -2.37
CA ASP A 180 5.88 22.45 -2.71
C ASP A 180 6.85 21.30 -2.51
N ASN A 181 6.72 20.54 -1.40
CA ASN A 181 7.58 19.39 -1.13
C ASN A 181 7.35 18.27 -2.14
N VAL A 182 6.10 18.00 -2.54
CA VAL A 182 5.77 17.02 -3.58
C VAL A 182 6.33 17.44 -4.93
N LEU A 183 6.15 18.71 -5.31
CA LEU A 183 6.64 19.25 -6.57
C LEU A 183 8.17 19.24 -6.65
N ALA A 184 8.87 19.53 -5.56
CA ALA A 184 10.32 19.44 -5.50
C ALA A 184 10.81 17.99 -5.74
N GLU A 185 10.11 16.98 -5.22
CA GLU A 185 10.43 15.58 -5.54
C GLU A 185 10.17 15.28 -7.01
N ILE A 186 9.01 15.67 -7.56
CA ILE A 186 8.69 15.46 -8.98
C ILE A 186 9.77 16.07 -9.87
N GLU A 187 10.21 17.30 -9.59
CA GLU A 187 11.30 17.94 -10.32
C GLU A 187 12.62 17.16 -10.21
N GLN A 188 12.92 16.59 -9.04
CA GLN A 188 14.08 15.72 -8.90
C GLN A 188 13.96 14.48 -9.78
N ARG A 189 12.79 13.79 -9.76
CA ARG A 189 12.55 12.62 -10.60
C ARG A 189 12.67 12.92 -12.09
N ILE A 190 12.19 14.07 -12.53
CA ILE A 190 12.35 14.54 -13.92
C ILE A 190 13.83 14.74 -14.26
N ARG A 191 14.63 15.35 -13.38
CA ARG A 191 16.09 15.49 -13.58
C ARG A 191 16.81 14.15 -13.63
N GLU A 192 16.31 13.13 -12.90
CA GLU A 192 16.81 11.75 -12.94
C GLU A 192 16.38 10.98 -14.22
N GLY A 193 15.53 11.59 -15.07
CA GLY A 193 15.10 11.04 -16.36
C GLY A 193 13.75 10.32 -16.34
N TYR A 194 13.03 10.32 -15.21
CA TYR A 194 11.68 9.75 -15.17
C TYR A 194 10.67 10.64 -15.88
N THR A 195 9.80 10.04 -16.68
CA THR A 195 8.76 10.75 -17.45
C THR A 195 7.34 10.33 -17.08
N THR A 196 7.22 9.28 -16.27
CA THR A 196 5.94 8.76 -15.77
C THR A 196 6.06 8.39 -14.31
N TRP A 197 4.95 8.51 -13.56
CA TRP A 197 4.88 8.06 -12.15
C TRP A 197 3.48 7.64 -11.73
N ILE A 198 3.43 6.97 -10.59
CA ILE A 198 2.20 6.71 -9.86
C ILE A 198 2.26 7.40 -8.50
N PHE A 199 1.20 8.12 -8.13
CA PHE A 199 0.99 8.52 -6.75
C PHE A 199 0.39 7.34 -5.99
N GLU A 200 1.25 6.68 -5.19
CA GLU A 200 0.90 5.47 -4.40
C GLU A 200 0.36 5.81 -3.00
N ASP A 201 -0.39 6.87 -2.90
CA ASP A 201 -1.09 7.22 -1.66
C ASP A 201 -2.22 6.21 -1.39
N ASP A 202 -2.60 6.02 -0.13
CA ASP A 202 -3.83 5.28 0.21
C ASP A 202 -5.09 5.95 -0.41
N ASN A 203 -5.07 7.26 -0.57
CA ASN A 203 -6.09 8.06 -1.26
C ASN A 203 -5.52 9.43 -1.67
N PHE A 204 -5.04 9.55 -2.89
CA PHE A 204 -4.41 10.77 -3.40
C PHE A 204 -5.34 11.98 -3.38
N THR A 205 -6.62 11.80 -3.70
CA THR A 205 -7.62 12.88 -3.77
C THR A 205 -8.23 13.25 -2.42
N MET A 206 -7.74 12.69 -1.31
CA MET A 206 -8.28 12.90 0.04
C MET A 206 -8.37 14.39 0.42
N ASN A 207 -7.37 15.17 0.10
CA ASN A 207 -7.40 16.63 0.24
C ASN A 207 -7.54 17.27 -1.13
N ARG A 208 -8.77 17.57 -1.53
CA ARG A 208 -9.13 18.12 -2.84
C ARG A 208 -8.33 19.38 -3.18
N ASN A 209 -8.21 20.32 -2.25
CA ASN A 209 -7.54 21.61 -2.48
C ASN A 209 -6.05 21.41 -2.79
N ARG A 210 -5.36 20.60 -1.99
CA ARG A 210 -3.95 20.24 -2.23
C ARG A 210 -3.78 19.50 -3.55
N THR A 211 -4.70 18.58 -3.88
CA THR A 211 -4.65 17.86 -5.15
C THR A 211 -4.73 18.82 -6.34
N ILE A 212 -5.64 19.79 -6.30
CA ILE A 212 -5.76 20.84 -7.33
C ILE A 212 -4.50 21.71 -7.38
N GLU A 213 -3.95 22.08 -6.23
CA GLU A 213 -2.71 22.86 -6.15
C GLU A 213 -1.54 22.13 -6.84
N ILE A 214 -1.35 20.85 -6.58
CA ILE A 214 -0.34 20.01 -7.28
C ILE A 214 -0.65 19.99 -8.78
N CYS A 215 -1.91 19.78 -9.18
CA CYS A 215 -2.33 19.73 -10.58
C CYS A 215 -2.05 21.04 -11.32
N HIS A 216 -2.19 22.19 -10.68
CA HIS A 216 -1.93 23.49 -11.30
C HIS A 216 -0.47 23.69 -11.74
N HIS A 217 0.48 23.02 -11.05
CA HIS A 217 1.91 23.09 -11.39
C HIS A 217 2.32 22.03 -12.42
N LEU A 218 1.47 21.01 -12.66
CA LEU A 218 1.73 19.99 -13.66
C LEU A 218 1.11 20.42 -15.02
N THR A 219 1.92 20.36 -16.06
CA THR A 219 1.56 20.91 -17.39
C THR A 219 0.90 19.91 -18.33
N GLY A 220 0.62 18.68 -17.87
CA GLY A 220 0.16 17.58 -18.73
C GLY A 220 1.20 17.01 -19.69
N LYS A 221 2.44 17.51 -19.64
CA LYS A 221 3.57 16.99 -20.40
C LYS A 221 3.98 15.58 -19.95
N TYR A 222 3.82 15.30 -18.66
CA TYR A 222 4.14 14.04 -18.03
C TYR A 222 2.88 13.26 -17.74
N LEU A 223 2.94 11.95 -17.89
CA LEU A 223 1.78 11.08 -17.66
C LEU A 223 1.90 10.42 -16.28
N TRP A 224 0.80 10.38 -15.57
CA TRP A 224 0.79 9.77 -14.24
C TRP A 224 -0.57 9.13 -13.92
N GLN A 225 -0.56 8.34 -12.88
CA GLN A 225 -1.71 7.65 -12.35
C GLN A 225 -1.74 7.75 -10.82
N CYS A 226 -2.90 7.50 -10.22
CA CYS A 226 -3.06 7.54 -8.77
C CYS A 226 -4.12 6.54 -8.29
N THR A 227 -4.17 6.37 -6.96
CA THR A 227 -5.26 5.70 -6.26
C THR A 227 -6.24 6.71 -5.71
N SER A 228 -7.50 6.40 -5.68
CA SER A 228 -8.56 7.27 -5.15
C SER A 228 -9.79 6.48 -4.68
N ARG A 229 -10.62 7.15 -3.92
CA ARG A 229 -12.01 6.74 -3.68
C ARG A 229 -12.90 7.32 -4.77
N ALA A 230 -13.79 6.51 -5.33
CA ALA A 230 -14.62 6.90 -6.47
C ALA A 230 -15.51 8.12 -6.17
N GLU A 231 -16.09 8.17 -4.97
CA GLU A 231 -16.98 9.26 -4.55
C GLU A 231 -16.31 10.63 -4.36
N SER A 232 -14.99 10.70 -4.37
CA SER A 232 -14.26 11.98 -4.29
C SER A 232 -14.07 12.68 -5.64
N LEU A 233 -14.45 12.01 -6.74
CA LEU A 233 -14.22 12.49 -8.10
C LEU A 233 -15.39 13.34 -8.61
N ASP A 234 -15.37 14.63 -8.31
CA ASP A 234 -16.27 15.61 -8.95
C ASP A 234 -15.77 15.99 -10.36
N THR A 235 -16.66 16.59 -11.15
CA THR A 235 -16.38 16.95 -12.56
C THR A 235 -15.18 17.90 -12.69
N ASP A 236 -15.07 18.90 -11.82
CA ASP A 236 -14.01 19.90 -11.90
C ASP A 236 -12.65 19.28 -11.50
N LEU A 237 -12.64 18.47 -10.44
CA LEU A 237 -11.44 17.73 -10.05
C LEU A 237 -10.96 16.81 -11.17
N CYS A 238 -11.86 16.07 -11.82
CA CYS A 238 -11.50 15.18 -12.94
C CYS A 238 -10.89 15.96 -14.11
N ARG A 239 -11.43 17.13 -14.45
CA ARG A 239 -10.86 17.99 -15.49
C ARG A 239 -9.45 18.46 -15.14
N GLU A 240 -9.22 18.90 -13.89
CA GLU A 240 -7.91 19.32 -13.43
C GLU A 240 -6.89 18.16 -13.41
N LEU A 241 -7.29 16.98 -12.94
CA LEU A 241 -6.46 15.78 -12.98
C LEU A 241 -6.05 15.44 -14.42
N TYR A 242 -7.00 15.41 -15.35
CA TYR A 242 -6.70 15.13 -16.77
C TYR A 242 -5.77 16.16 -17.40
N ARG A 243 -6.06 17.45 -17.18
CA ARG A 243 -5.24 18.58 -17.66
C ARG A 243 -3.79 18.45 -17.15
N ALA A 244 -3.62 18.06 -15.89
CA ALA A 244 -2.32 17.88 -15.25
C ALA A 244 -1.54 16.64 -15.71
N GLY A 245 -2.16 15.76 -16.50
CA GLY A 245 -1.51 14.55 -17.04
C GLY A 245 -1.94 13.24 -16.40
N CYS A 246 -2.92 13.22 -15.50
CA CYS A 246 -3.53 11.99 -15.02
C CYS A 246 -4.19 11.25 -16.19
N ARG A 247 -3.85 9.98 -16.36
CA ARG A 247 -4.45 9.15 -17.41
C ARG A 247 -5.15 7.91 -16.86
N LYS A 248 -4.85 7.53 -15.63
CA LYS A 248 -5.43 6.36 -14.99
C LYS A 248 -5.64 6.58 -13.51
N ILE A 249 -6.78 6.12 -12.99
CA ILE A 249 -7.09 6.14 -11.55
C ILE A 249 -7.52 4.73 -11.12
N TRP A 250 -6.88 4.22 -10.08
CA TRP A 250 -7.26 2.99 -9.41
C TRP A 250 -8.28 3.33 -8.32
N LEU A 251 -9.49 2.78 -8.43
CA LEU A 251 -10.62 3.13 -7.57
C LEU A 251 -10.99 1.98 -6.65
N GLY A 252 -10.90 2.20 -5.36
CA GLY A 252 -11.51 1.29 -4.39
C GLY A 252 -13.04 1.40 -4.47
N VAL A 253 -13.69 0.44 -5.10
CA VAL A 253 -15.15 0.33 -5.20
C VAL A 253 -15.67 -0.70 -4.21
N GLU A 254 -15.03 -1.83 -4.12
CA GLU A 254 -15.26 -3.01 -3.29
C GLU A 254 -16.55 -3.75 -3.64
N SER A 255 -17.70 -3.07 -3.67
CA SER A 255 -19.01 -3.61 -4.04
C SER A 255 -19.91 -2.50 -4.60
N LEU A 256 -20.90 -2.87 -5.39
CA LEU A 256 -22.01 -2.00 -5.81
C LEU A 256 -23.35 -2.46 -5.21
N SER A 257 -23.31 -3.26 -4.14
CA SER A 257 -24.43 -3.53 -3.24
C SER A 257 -24.34 -2.60 -2.04
N GLN A 258 -25.35 -1.76 -1.81
CA GLN A 258 -25.36 -0.84 -0.67
C GLN A 258 -25.26 -1.56 0.68
N PRO A 259 -25.99 -2.68 0.93
CA PRO A 259 -25.81 -3.48 2.14
C PRO A 259 -24.37 -3.99 2.34
N ALA A 260 -23.67 -4.41 1.27
CA ALA A 260 -22.28 -4.85 1.36
C ALA A 260 -21.34 -3.69 1.74
N LEU A 261 -21.54 -2.49 1.18
CA LEU A 261 -20.78 -1.30 1.54
C LEU A 261 -20.97 -0.90 3.02
N GLU A 262 -22.18 -1.05 3.55
CA GLU A 262 -22.48 -0.79 4.96
C GLU A 262 -21.79 -1.81 5.86
N ARG A 263 -21.87 -3.10 5.54
CA ARG A 263 -21.19 -4.17 6.29
C ARG A 263 -19.68 -3.99 6.33
N CYS A 264 -19.07 -3.54 5.24
CA CYS A 264 -17.62 -3.31 5.19
C CYS A 264 -17.17 -1.93 5.67
N ASN A 265 -18.09 -1.13 6.22
CA ASN A 265 -17.81 0.20 6.78
C ASN A 265 -17.19 1.17 5.77
N LYS A 266 -17.63 1.10 4.50
CA LYS A 266 -17.07 1.93 3.42
C LYS A 266 -17.49 3.40 3.50
N HIS A 267 -18.59 3.72 4.20
CA HIS A 267 -19.12 5.08 4.40
C HIS A 267 -19.31 5.88 3.10
N THR A 268 -19.93 5.26 2.10
CA THR A 268 -20.30 5.89 0.83
C THR A 268 -21.58 5.28 0.27
N THR A 269 -22.10 5.81 -0.83
CA THR A 269 -23.24 5.22 -1.55
C THR A 269 -22.83 4.79 -2.94
N VAL A 270 -23.52 3.77 -3.45
CA VAL A 270 -23.34 3.27 -4.82
C VAL A 270 -23.49 4.40 -5.84
N GLU A 271 -24.51 5.26 -5.67
CA GLU A 271 -24.78 6.39 -6.54
C GLU A 271 -23.60 7.36 -6.62
N LYS A 272 -22.99 7.75 -5.46
CA LYS A 272 -21.84 8.64 -5.42
C LYS A 272 -20.63 8.03 -6.13
N MET A 273 -20.37 6.74 -5.93
CA MET A 273 -19.27 6.05 -6.59
C MET A 273 -19.47 5.99 -8.11
N LEU A 274 -20.65 5.60 -8.57
CA LEU A 274 -20.97 5.54 -10.01
C LEU A 274 -20.91 6.94 -10.66
N THR A 275 -21.31 7.98 -9.93
CA THR A 275 -21.18 9.36 -10.40
C THR A 275 -19.70 9.75 -10.55
N GLY A 276 -18.85 9.46 -9.59
CA GLY A 276 -17.42 9.74 -9.68
C GLY A 276 -16.73 8.99 -10.81
N ILE A 277 -17.07 7.72 -11.03
CA ILE A 277 -16.55 6.90 -12.14
C ILE A 277 -16.95 7.53 -13.48
N ARG A 278 -18.21 7.94 -13.63
CA ARG A 278 -18.69 8.62 -14.83
C ARG A 278 -17.98 9.94 -15.08
N ASN A 279 -17.78 10.77 -14.04
CA ASN A 279 -17.07 12.05 -14.15
C ASN A 279 -15.63 11.85 -14.64
N ALA A 280 -14.93 10.83 -14.13
CA ALA A 280 -13.57 10.49 -14.59
C ALA A 280 -13.57 10.04 -16.05
N HIS A 281 -14.52 9.19 -16.45
CA HIS A 281 -14.67 8.73 -17.82
C HIS A 281 -14.96 9.90 -18.79
N GLU A 282 -15.89 10.78 -18.45
CA GLU A 282 -16.24 11.97 -19.24
C GLU A 282 -15.07 12.97 -19.36
N ALA A 283 -14.18 13.04 -18.38
CA ALA A 283 -12.95 13.80 -18.44
C ALA A 283 -11.84 13.13 -19.29
N GLY A 284 -12.03 11.89 -19.76
CA GLY A 284 -11.06 11.13 -20.54
C GLY A 284 -10.04 10.35 -19.69
N ILE A 285 -10.30 10.16 -18.39
CA ILE A 285 -9.45 9.38 -17.50
C ILE A 285 -9.89 7.93 -17.49
N GLN A 286 -8.98 7.01 -17.76
CA GLN A 286 -9.19 5.58 -17.57
C GLN A 286 -9.34 5.25 -16.08
N THR A 287 -10.33 4.43 -15.72
CA THR A 287 -10.50 3.99 -14.34
C THR A 287 -10.42 2.47 -14.24
N ILE A 288 -9.72 1.97 -13.22
CA ILE A 288 -9.78 0.56 -12.82
C ILE A 288 -10.59 0.50 -11.54
N SER A 289 -11.77 -0.09 -11.63
CA SER A 289 -12.65 -0.31 -10.48
C SER A 289 -12.29 -1.60 -9.77
N LEU A 290 -11.81 -1.50 -8.53
CA LEU A 290 -11.38 -2.64 -7.73
C LEU A 290 -12.54 -3.12 -6.86
N PHE A 291 -12.81 -4.42 -6.94
CA PHE A 291 -13.84 -5.11 -6.18
C PHE A 291 -13.22 -6.13 -5.23
N ILE A 292 -13.93 -6.43 -4.14
CA ILE A 292 -13.55 -7.49 -3.20
C ILE A 292 -14.76 -8.44 -3.08
N VAL A 293 -14.51 -9.74 -3.17
CA VAL A 293 -15.50 -10.78 -2.90
C VAL A 293 -15.14 -11.54 -1.62
N GLY A 294 -16.16 -12.03 -0.91
CA GLY A 294 -15.97 -12.82 0.31
C GLY A 294 -15.67 -11.99 1.55
N LEU A 295 -16.02 -10.71 1.57
CA LEU A 295 -16.06 -9.95 2.81
C LEU A 295 -17.09 -10.59 3.79
N PRO A 296 -16.89 -10.50 5.11
CA PRO A 296 -17.82 -11.06 6.07
C PRO A 296 -19.26 -10.61 5.82
N GLY A 297 -20.16 -11.58 5.67
CA GLY A 297 -21.59 -11.35 5.38
C GLY A 297 -21.95 -11.16 3.90
N ASP A 298 -20.99 -11.28 2.98
CA ASP A 298 -21.29 -11.22 1.54
C ASP A 298 -22.21 -12.36 1.11
N THR A 299 -23.15 -12.03 0.24
CA THR A 299 -24.16 -12.97 -0.29
C THR A 299 -24.15 -13.01 -1.82
N GLU A 300 -24.68 -14.10 -2.41
CA GLU A 300 -24.89 -14.19 -3.85
C GLU A 300 -25.71 -13.01 -4.38
N THR A 301 -26.71 -12.54 -3.61
CA THR A 301 -27.52 -11.37 -3.96
C THR A 301 -26.69 -10.09 -4.10
N ASP A 302 -25.70 -9.88 -3.22
CA ASP A 302 -24.79 -8.72 -3.31
C ASP A 302 -23.96 -8.76 -4.59
N ILE A 303 -23.51 -9.96 -4.98
CA ILE A 303 -22.77 -10.17 -6.21
C ILE A 303 -23.65 -9.91 -7.44
N ASP A 304 -24.90 -10.40 -7.44
CA ASP A 304 -25.86 -10.19 -8.53
C ASP A 304 -26.18 -8.70 -8.72
N ILE A 305 -26.41 -7.98 -7.62
CA ILE A 305 -26.62 -6.52 -7.63
C ILE A 305 -25.37 -5.83 -8.20
N THR A 306 -24.18 -6.22 -7.75
CA THR A 306 -22.92 -5.62 -8.23
C THR A 306 -22.75 -5.83 -9.73
N VAL A 307 -23.00 -7.04 -10.25
CA VAL A 307 -22.93 -7.37 -11.68
C VAL A 307 -23.93 -6.54 -12.49
N ASP A 308 -25.19 -6.41 -12.02
CA ASP A 308 -26.21 -5.61 -12.69
C ASP A 308 -25.82 -4.12 -12.76
N GLN A 309 -25.30 -3.57 -11.68
CA GLN A 309 -24.80 -2.19 -11.63
C GLN A 309 -23.61 -1.96 -12.58
N ILE A 310 -22.67 -2.90 -12.66
CA ILE A 310 -21.54 -2.82 -13.61
C ILE A 310 -22.05 -2.71 -15.03
N ARG A 311 -22.99 -3.57 -15.44
CA ARG A 311 -23.57 -3.60 -16.79
C ARG A 311 -24.28 -2.30 -17.21
N ARG A 312 -24.77 -1.54 -16.24
CA ARG A 312 -25.50 -0.28 -16.45
C ARG A 312 -24.64 0.97 -16.23
N SER A 313 -23.37 0.81 -15.94
CA SER A 313 -22.49 1.90 -15.55
C SER A 313 -21.43 2.23 -16.60
N ALA A 314 -20.64 3.27 -16.33
CA ALA A 314 -19.46 3.65 -17.13
C ALA A 314 -18.18 2.88 -16.74
N ILE A 315 -18.28 1.80 -15.97
CA ILE A 315 -17.12 0.98 -15.58
C ILE A 315 -16.58 0.26 -16.83
N THR A 316 -15.30 0.47 -17.12
CA THR A 316 -14.63 -0.11 -18.31
C THR A 316 -13.56 -1.12 -17.96
N GLU A 317 -12.89 -0.96 -16.83
CA GLU A 317 -11.88 -1.91 -16.35
C GLU A 317 -12.19 -2.33 -14.91
N ILE A 318 -12.00 -3.61 -14.66
CA ILE A 318 -12.34 -4.27 -13.40
C ILE A 318 -11.13 -5.03 -12.90
N GLY A 319 -10.80 -4.86 -11.62
CA GLY A 319 -9.96 -5.77 -10.86
C GLY A 319 -10.78 -6.38 -9.72
N VAL A 320 -10.64 -7.68 -9.49
CA VAL A 320 -11.35 -8.37 -8.42
C VAL A 320 -10.33 -9.07 -7.53
N ASN A 321 -10.50 -8.93 -6.23
CA ASN A 321 -9.72 -9.64 -5.23
C ASN A 321 -10.65 -10.40 -4.29
N THR A 322 -10.22 -11.56 -3.81
CA THR A 322 -10.86 -12.24 -2.70
C THR A 322 -10.44 -11.58 -1.38
N ALA A 323 -11.33 -11.53 -0.40
CA ALA A 323 -11.03 -10.98 0.92
C ALA A 323 -9.90 -11.76 1.60
N TRP A 324 -8.86 -11.03 2.01
CA TRP A 324 -7.69 -11.56 2.70
C TRP A 324 -7.82 -11.37 4.22
N ILE A 325 -7.33 -12.32 4.99
CA ILE A 325 -7.13 -12.15 6.43
C ILE A 325 -5.83 -11.38 6.62
N LEU A 326 -5.93 -10.06 6.84
CA LEU A 326 -4.76 -9.20 7.06
C LEU A 326 -4.69 -8.81 8.54
N PRO A 327 -3.55 -8.99 9.22
CA PRO A 327 -3.39 -8.64 10.63
C PRO A 327 -3.75 -7.18 10.90
N GLY A 328 -4.38 -6.92 12.04
CA GLY A 328 -4.87 -5.61 12.46
C GLY A 328 -6.29 -5.31 12.03
N THR A 329 -6.80 -5.90 10.94
CA THR A 329 -8.17 -5.64 10.42
C THR A 329 -9.28 -6.31 11.25
N ASP A 330 -10.52 -5.84 11.07
CA ASP A 330 -11.69 -6.50 11.68
C ASP A 330 -11.88 -7.93 11.15
N ILE A 331 -11.56 -8.16 9.87
CA ILE A 331 -11.57 -9.50 9.28
C ILE A 331 -10.60 -10.44 10.04
N PHE A 332 -9.41 -9.96 10.36
CA PHE A 332 -8.46 -10.73 11.17
C PHE A 332 -9.02 -11.03 12.56
N ARG A 333 -9.60 -10.04 13.24
CA ARG A 333 -10.22 -10.22 14.56
C ARG A 333 -11.36 -11.24 14.49
N LYS A 334 -12.21 -11.16 13.49
CA LYS A 334 -13.30 -12.12 13.26
C LYS A 334 -12.75 -13.53 12.96
N ALA A 335 -11.72 -13.67 12.14
CA ALA A 335 -11.08 -14.95 11.87
C ALA A 335 -10.51 -15.60 13.17
N LYS A 336 -9.94 -14.79 14.07
CA LYS A 336 -9.47 -15.26 15.38
C LYS A 336 -10.61 -15.86 16.24
N GLU A 337 -11.81 -15.32 16.17
CA GLU A 337 -13.01 -15.87 16.84
C GLU A 337 -13.33 -17.28 16.31
N TYR A 338 -13.05 -17.57 15.05
CA TYR A 338 -13.17 -18.90 14.44
C TYR A 338 -11.94 -19.79 14.62
N GLY A 339 -10.97 -19.38 15.45
CA GLY A 339 -9.77 -20.19 15.75
C GLY A 339 -8.63 -20.05 14.74
N PHE A 340 -8.59 -18.94 13.98
CA PHE A 340 -7.50 -18.69 13.04
C PHE A 340 -6.12 -18.72 13.69
N ASP A 341 -5.22 -19.52 13.10
CA ASP A 341 -3.83 -19.66 13.55
C ASP A 341 -2.89 -18.77 12.71
N GLU A 342 -2.27 -17.80 13.36
CA GLU A 342 -1.35 -16.85 12.71
C GLU A 342 -0.11 -17.50 12.11
N ARG A 343 0.22 -18.74 12.49
CA ARG A 343 1.39 -19.45 11.95
C ARG A 343 1.27 -19.71 10.44
N VAL A 344 0.05 -19.73 9.91
CA VAL A 344 -0.20 -19.88 8.47
C VAL A 344 0.51 -18.82 7.62
N TYR A 345 0.72 -17.61 8.16
CA TYR A 345 1.45 -16.56 7.43
C TYR A 345 2.88 -16.93 7.12
N LEU A 346 3.53 -17.71 7.99
CA LEU A 346 4.92 -18.16 7.81
C LEU A 346 5.05 -19.23 6.72
N GLU A 347 3.99 -19.96 6.45
CA GLU A 347 3.95 -21.09 5.51
C GLU A 347 3.48 -20.66 4.12
N SER A 348 2.43 -19.85 4.03
CA SER A 348 1.74 -19.54 2.76
C SER A 348 1.50 -18.04 2.49
N GLY A 349 1.89 -17.13 3.40
CA GLY A 349 1.53 -15.72 3.33
C GLY A 349 0.09 -15.46 3.78
N ALA A 350 -0.51 -14.37 3.31
CA ALA A 350 -1.88 -14.02 3.71
C ALA A 350 -2.91 -15.01 3.13
N PRO A 351 -3.72 -15.66 3.96
CA PRO A 351 -4.78 -16.56 3.49
C PRO A 351 -6.07 -15.77 3.17
N TYR A 352 -6.92 -16.37 2.34
CA TYR A 352 -8.28 -15.90 2.11
C TYR A 352 -9.17 -16.10 3.35
N TYR A 353 -10.19 -15.25 3.49
CA TYR A 353 -11.24 -15.44 4.49
C TYR A 353 -12.25 -16.48 4.00
N LEU A 354 -12.15 -17.72 4.50
CA LEU A 354 -12.94 -18.86 4.05
C LEU A 354 -13.91 -19.39 5.14
N TYR A 355 -14.27 -18.58 6.12
CA TYR A 355 -15.13 -19.04 7.22
C TYR A 355 -16.62 -19.03 6.91
N GLU A 356 -17.04 -18.26 5.92
CA GLU A 356 -18.46 -18.13 5.53
C GLU A 356 -18.74 -18.65 4.11
N GLN A 357 -17.69 -18.70 3.25
CA GLN A 357 -17.82 -19.13 1.86
C GLN A 357 -16.70 -20.11 1.50
N SER A 358 -16.98 -21.05 0.59
CA SER A 358 -15.95 -21.92 0.04
C SER A 358 -15.09 -21.20 -0.99
N ILE A 359 -13.88 -21.71 -1.25
CA ILE A 359 -12.99 -21.14 -2.28
C ILE A 359 -13.62 -21.25 -3.69
N GLU A 360 -14.41 -22.31 -3.95
CA GLU A 360 -15.13 -22.50 -5.19
C GLU A 360 -16.19 -21.42 -5.40
N THR A 361 -16.94 -21.08 -4.34
CA THR A 361 -17.93 -19.99 -4.35
C THR A 361 -17.24 -18.65 -4.63
N LEU A 362 -16.14 -18.36 -3.94
CA LEU A 362 -15.42 -17.09 -4.13
C LEU A 362 -14.85 -16.97 -5.56
N LYS A 363 -14.27 -18.03 -6.11
CA LYS A 363 -13.81 -18.04 -7.51
C LYS A 363 -14.95 -17.87 -8.51
N ALA A 364 -16.12 -18.44 -8.24
CA ALA A 364 -17.30 -18.22 -9.08
C ALA A 364 -17.75 -16.74 -9.02
N TRP A 365 -17.72 -16.12 -7.85
CA TRP A 365 -18.06 -14.70 -7.68
C TRP A 365 -17.04 -13.78 -8.37
N GLU A 366 -15.74 -14.05 -8.23
CA GLU A 366 -14.68 -13.33 -8.97
C GLU A 366 -14.94 -13.38 -10.48
N TYR A 367 -15.15 -14.59 -11.01
CA TYR A 367 -15.41 -14.77 -12.43
C TYR A 367 -16.68 -14.04 -12.89
N LYS A 368 -17.75 -14.07 -12.08
CA LYS A 368 -19.03 -13.42 -12.37
C LYS A 368 -18.88 -11.89 -12.47
N ILE A 369 -18.11 -11.29 -11.59
CA ILE A 369 -17.82 -9.83 -11.61
C ILE A 369 -16.89 -9.50 -12.78
N MET A 370 -15.79 -10.25 -12.98
CA MET A 370 -14.83 -10.00 -14.07
C MET A 370 -15.48 -10.09 -15.46
N THR A 371 -16.49 -10.92 -15.61
CA THR A 371 -17.22 -11.13 -16.88
C THR A 371 -18.53 -10.34 -16.99
N ALA A 372 -18.74 -9.37 -16.08
CA ALA A 372 -19.99 -8.60 -16.01
C ALA A 372 -20.21 -7.61 -17.16
N ARG A 373 -19.27 -7.48 -18.09
CA ARG A 373 -19.33 -6.55 -19.23
C ARG A 373 -20.19 -7.07 -20.37
#